data_4e5d255342b3ba0ff626e157659f8422
#
_entry.id   4e5d255342b3ba0ff626e157659f8422
#
_cell.length_a   1.000
_cell.length_b   1.000
_cell.length_c   1.000
_cell.angle_alpha   90.00
_cell.angle_beta   90.00
_cell.angle_gamma   90.00
#
_symmetry.space_group_name_H-M   'P 1'
#
loop_
_entity.id
_entity.type
_entity.pdbx_description
1 polymer ?
#
loop_
_entity_poly.entity_id
_entity_poly.type
_entity_poly.pdbx_seq_one_letter_code
_entity_poly.pdbx_strand_id
1 'polypeptide(L)'
;NLLALFAGDPNMLIFAWVLVDTLEFVSALPGRRSNHSAARLPTVFGVRLLSTLALAAGTVSGWMVEPGFTLSAIPSQAGIFFLLAAGLRLGVLPLNLPFLQSAEEKNGPALLLRLSPVASSLAVIARLPANLLANQPVWLTLFKVLTTVAALYAAGMWLTGKSQHDSRPYWIIALAAFATMCALNGAAPASRAWGTALLLSGSMLFLFDPPIRRIRFLPILGILGIIGLP
;
A
#
# COMPACT_ATOMS: atom_id res chain seq x y z
N ASN A 1 -3.96 -11.26 8.46
CA ASN A 1 -3.10 -10.10 8.16
C ASN A 1 -1.92 -9.93 9.12
N LEU A 2 -2.05 -10.26 10.40
CA LEU A 2 -0.90 -10.34 11.31
C LEU A 2 0.17 -11.29 10.78
N LEU A 3 -0.22 -12.40 10.17
CA LEU A 3 0.71 -13.34 9.51
C LEU A 3 1.58 -12.65 8.46
N ALA A 4 1.02 -11.74 7.65
CA ALA A 4 1.78 -11.03 6.63
C ALA A 4 2.75 -9.99 7.22
N LEU A 5 2.39 -9.36 8.34
CA LEU A 5 3.25 -8.38 9.03
C LEU A 5 4.44 -9.07 9.72
N PHE A 6 4.20 -10.24 10.31
CA PHE A 6 5.22 -11.02 11.02
C PHE A 6 5.92 -12.06 10.14
N ALA A 7 5.58 -12.11 8.84
CA ALA A 7 6.27 -13.00 7.92
C ALA A 7 7.78 -12.70 7.92
N GLY A 8 8.57 -13.69 8.29
CA GLY A 8 10.03 -13.67 8.18
C GLY A 8 10.51 -14.26 6.86
N ASP A 9 9.69 -15.12 6.27
CA ASP A 9 9.93 -15.84 5.03
C ASP A 9 9.04 -15.31 3.89
N PRO A 10 9.58 -15.14 2.67
CA PRO A 10 8.80 -14.75 1.49
C PRO A 10 7.62 -15.66 1.19
N ASN A 11 7.75 -16.98 1.37
CA ASN A 11 6.64 -17.93 1.12
C ASN A 11 5.47 -17.70 2.06
N MET A 12 5.76 -17.45 3.34
CA MET A 12 4.73 -17.14 4.32
C MET A 12 3.99 -15.86 3.94
N LEU A 13 4.70 -14.87 3.40
CA LEU A 13 4.10 -13.64 2.91
C LEU A 13 3.21 -13.88 1.69
N ILE A 14 3.67 -14.67 0.71
CA ILE A 14 2.88 -15.05 -0.47
C ILE A 14 1.59 -15.75 -0.03
N PHE A 15 1.72 -16.76 0.84
CA PHE A 15 0.55 -17.48 1.36
C PHE A 15 -0.44 -16.55 2.06
N ALA A 16 0.05 -15.67 2.92
CA ALA A 16 -0.78 -14.70 3.64
C ALA A 16 -1.50 -13.74 2.67
N TRP A 17 -0.83 -13.28 1.61
CA TRP A 17 -1.43 -12.40 0.61
C TRP A 17 -2.50 -13.12 -0.21
N VAL A 18 -2.23 -14.33 -0.69
CA VAL A 18 -3.21 -15.14 -1.43
C VAL A 18 -4.46 -15.37 -0.58
N LEU A 19 -4.27 -15.75 0.68
CA LEU A 19 -5.38 -16.02 1.60
C LEU A 19 -6.24 -14.78 1.83
N VAL A 20 -5.64 -13.62 2.07
CA VAL A 20 -6.35 -12.36 2.29
C VAL A 20 -7.10 -11.94 1.03
N ASP A 21 -6.46 -12.00 -0.14
CA ASP A 21 -7.07 -11.60 -1.41
C ASP A 21 -8.25 -12.52 -1.76
N THR A 22 -8.12 -13.81 -1.50
CA THR A 22 -9.19 -14.78 -1.71
C THR A 22 -10.37 -14.51 -0.77
N LEU A 23 -10.10 -14.26 0.51
CA LEU A 23 -11.15 -13.93 1.49
C LEU A 23 -11.87 -12.63 1.13
N GLU A 24 -11.14 -11.57 0.74
CA GLU A 24 -11.76 -10.31 0.30
C GLU A 24 -12.58 -10.50 -0.97
N PHE A 25 -12.08 -11.26 -1.94
CA PHE A 25 -12.82 -11.56 -3.16
C PHE A 25 -14.12 -12.30 -2.86
N VAL A 26 -14.06 -13.38 -2.07
CA VAL A 26 -15.23 -14.16 -1.67
C VAL A 26 -16.23 -13.31 -0.89
N SER A 27 -15.75 -12.46 0.03
CA SER A 27 -16.63 -11.57 0.82
C SER A 27 -17.33 -10.50 -0.03
N ALA A 28 -16.72 -10.10 -1.14
CA ALA A 28 -17.28 -9.11 -2.07
C ALA A 28 -18.31 -9.69 -3.06
N LEU A 29 -18.38 -11.02 -3.24
CA LEU A 29 -19.31 -11.66 -4.16
C LEU A 29 -20.80 -11.47 -3.78
N PRO A 30 -21.21 -11.58 -2.49
CA PRO A 30 -22.62 -11.42 -2.10
C PRO A 30 -23.16 -9.99 -2.24
N GLY A 31 -22.29 -8.97 -2.13
CA GLY A 31 -22.65 -7.54 -2.17
C GLY A 31 -22.95 -6.98 -3.56
N ARG A 32 -23.15 -7.81 -4.58
CA ARG A 32 -23.32 -7.45 -6.01
C ARG A 32 -24.58 -6.63 -6.36
N ARG A 33 -25.13 -5.85 -5.46
CA ARG A 33 -26.38 -5.09 -5.71
C ARG A 33 -26.24 -3.84 -6.60
N SER A 34 -25.01 -3.33 -6.87
CA SER A 34 -24.84 -2.22 -7.79
C SER A 34 -23.92 -2.62 -8.97
N ASN A 35 -24.38 -2.34 -10.21
CA ASN A 35 -23.67 -2.68 -11.44
C ASN A 35 -22.26 -2.03 -11.54
N HIS A 36 -22.06 -0.86 -10.92
CA HIS A 36 -20.76 -0.15 -10.96
C HIS A 36 -19.69 -0.79 -10.08
N SER A 37 -20.06 -1.37 -8.94
CA SER A 37 -19.11 -2.06 -8.05
C SER A 37 -18.70 -3.42 -8.65
N ALA A 38 -19.62 -4.10 -9.32
CA ALA A 38 -19.38 -5.40 -9.94
C ALA A 38 -18.35 -5.33 -11.08
N ALA A 39 -18.32 -4.25 -11.86
CA ALA A 39 -17.41 -4.09 -13.00
C ALA A 39 -15.95 -3.85 -12.58
N ARG A 40 -15.70 -3.27 -11.40
CA ARG A 40 -14.34 -2.94 -10.91
C ARG A 40 -13.71 -4.04 -10.08
N LEU A 41 -14.48 -4.97 -9.55
CA LEU A 41 -13.98 -6.05 -8.71
C LEU A 41 -12.91 -6.92 -9.41
N PRO A 42 -13.10 -7.36 -10.67
CA PRO A 42 -12.09 -8.14 -11.38
C PRO A 42 -10.77 -7.39 -11.57
N THR A 43 -10.84 -6.08 -11.80
CA THR A 43 -9.66 -5.25 -12.02
C THR A 43 -8.81 -5.14 -10.74
N VAL A 44 -9.42 -4.87 -9.59
CA VAL A 44 -8.70 -4.78 -8.32
C VAL A 44 -8.11 -6.13 -7.93
N PHE A 45 -8.88 -7.21 -8.10
CA PHE A 45 -8.40 -8.56 -7.85
C PHE A 45 -7.25 -8.94 -8.80
N GLY A 46 -7.37 -8.60 -10.09
CA GLY A 46 -6.32 -8.83 -11.08
C GLY A 46 -5.01 -8.11 -10.74
N VAL A 47 -5.08 -6.86 -10.29
CA VAL A 47 -3.89 -6.10 -9.85
C VAL A 47 -3.25 -6.76 -8.61
N ARG A 48 -4.04 -7.22 -7.65
CA ARG A 48 -3.54 -7.92 -6.47
C ARG A 48 -2.90 -9.27 -6.82
N LEU A 49 -3.52 -10.01 -7.74
CA LEU A 49 -2.93 -11.25 -8.25
C LEU A 49 -1.58 -10.99 -8.93
N LEU A 50 -1.51 -9.94 -9.77
CA LEU A 50 -0.26 -9.52 -10.41
C LEU A 50 0.80 -9.12 -9.37
N SER A 51 0.39 -8.43 -8.30
CA SER A 51 1.25 -8.11 -7.17
C SER A 51 1.82 -9.37 -6.50
N THR A 52 0.98 -10.37 -6.26
CA THR A 52 1.41 -11.63 -5.65
C THR A 52 2.30 -12.44 -6.60
N LEU A 53 2.04 -12.43 -7.90
CA LEU A 53 2.93 -13.01 -8.91
C LEU A 53 4.30 -12.32 -8.96
N ALA A 54 4.32 -10.99 -8.88
CA ALA A 54 5.58 -10.24 -8.78
C ALA A 54 6.36 -10.62 -7.51
N LEU A 55 5.68 -10.78 -6.37
CA LEU A 55 6.30 -11.25 -5.14
C LEU A 55 6.89 -12.66 -5.29
N ALA A 56 6.16 -13.57 -5.92
CA ALA A 56 6.63 -14.93 -6.21
C ALA A 56 7.85 -14.92 -7.14
N ALA A 57 7.82 -14.12 -8.20
CA ALA A 57 8.96 -13.95 -9.10
C ALA A 57 10.19 -13.41 -8.35
N GLY A 58 9.99 -12.44 -7.45
CA GLY A 58 11.06 -11.92 -6.59
C GLY A 58 11.62 -12.98 -5.64
N THR A 59 10.76 -13.84 -5.09
CA THR A 59 11.19 -14.96 -4.24
C THR A 59 12.05 -15.96 -5.01
N VAL A 60 11.62 -16.37 -6.19
CA VAL A 60 12.39 -17.28 -7.05
C VAL A 60 13.73 -16.63 -7.46
N SER A 61 13.70 -15.37 -7.89
CA SER A 61 14.89 -14.61 -8.25
C SER A 61 15.88 -14.46 -7.08
N GLY A 62 15.35 -14.25 -5.86
CA GLY A 62 16.17 -14.18 -4.65
C GLY A 62 16.82 -15.52 -4.28
N TRP A 63 16.09 -16.62 -4.42
CA TRP A 63 16.63 -17.97 -4.15
C TRP A 63 17.73 -18.42 -5.11
N MET A 64 17.73 -17.91 -6.34
CA MET A 64 18.82 -18.16 -7.27
C MET A 64 20.13 -17.53 -6.81
N VAL A 65 20.07 -16.49 -5.99
CA VAL A 65 21.24 -15.77 -5.46
C VAL A 65 21.59 -16.27 -4.07
N GLU A 66 20.60 -16.37 -3.20
CA GLU A 66 20.76 -16.76 -1.80
C GLU A 66 19.62 -17.71 -1.40
N PRO A 67 19.86 -19.03 -1.45
CA PRO A 67 18.85 -20.03 -1.05
C PRO A 67 18.42 -19.81 0.40
N GLY A 68 17.10 -19.70 0.62
CA GLY A 68 16.54 -19.54 1.96
C GLY A 68 16.66 -18.14 2.55
N PHE A 69 16.88 -17.11 1.73
CA PHE A 69 16.90 -15.73 2.22
C PHE A 69 15.62 -15.35 2.98
N THR A 70 15.75 -14.44 3.92
CA THR A 70 14.64 -13.92 4.72
C THR A 70 14.23 -12.52 4.28
N LEU A 71 13.02 -12.09 4.66
CA LEU A 71 12.54 -10.74 4.38
C LEU A 71 13.32 -9.63 5.12
N SER A 72 14.18 -9.99 6.07
CA SER A 72 15.09 -9.04 6.73
C SER A 72 16.34 -8.73 5.89
N ALA A 73 16.70 -9.63 4.95
CA ALA A 73 17.88 -9.52 4.10
C ALA A 73 17.48 -9.88 2.65
N ILE A 74 16.70 -9.00 2.00
CA ILE A 74 16.26 -9.20 0.63
C ILE A 74 17.44 -8.96 -0.31
N PRO A 75 17.82 -9.92 -1.18
CA PRO A 75 18.84 -9.71 -2.19
C PRO A 75 18.47 -8.56 -3.14
N SER A 76 19.44 -7.73 -3.51
CA SER A 76 19.21 -6.55 -4.36
C SER A 76 18.54 -6.89 -5.69
N GLN A 77 18.85 -8.06 -6.26
CA GLN A 77 18.26 -8.55 -7.51
C GLN A 77 16.76 -8.90 -7.36
N ALA A 78 16.34 -9.40 -6.20
CA ALA A 78 14.96 -9.68 -5.88
C ALA A 78 14.18 -8.39 -5.55
N GLY A 79 14.86 -7.37 -5.04
CA GLY A 79 14.28 -6.17 -4.49
C GLY A 79 13.36 -5.41 -5.46
N ILE A 80 13.67 -5.42 -6.77
CA ILE A 80 12.82 -4.77 -7.79
C ILE A 80 11.43 -5.43 -7.85
N PHE A 81 11.36 -6.74 -7.75
CA PHE A 81 10.10 -7.48 -7.77
C PHE A 81 9.31 -7.24 -6.48
N PHE A 82 9.98 -7.16 -5.34
CA PHE A 82 9.35 -6.82 -4.06
C PHE A 82 8.84 -5.38 -4.06
N LEU A 83 9.59 -4.44 -4.66
CA LEU A 83 9.14 -3.06 -4.86
C LEU A 83 7.89 -3.00 -5.73
N LEU A 84 7.89 -3.68 -6.88
CA LEU A 84 6.73 -3.74 -7.78
C LEU A 84 5.54 -4.42 -7.12
N ALA A 85 5.75 -5.53 -6.42
CA ALA A 85 4.70 -6.23 -5.70
C ALA A 85 4.02 -5.33 -4.67
N ALA A 86 4.79 -4.69 -3.79
CA ALA A 86 4.26 -3.79 -2.79
C ALA A 86 3.67 -2.52 -3.41
N GLY A 87 4.32 -1.96 -4.43
CA GLY A 87 3.85 -0.76 -5.14
C GLY A 87 2.53 -0.94 -5.85
N LEU A 88 2.31 -2.09 -6.52
CA LEU A 88 1.02 -2.48 -7.12
C LEU A 88 -0.09 -2.52 -6.07
N ARG A 89 0.19 -3.13 -4.92
CA ARG A 89 -0.78 -3.30 -3.84
C ARG A 89 -1.11 -2.01 -3.12
N LEU A 90 -0.15 -1.09 -3.04
CA LEU A 90 -0.33 0.27 -2.51
C LEU A 90 -1.00 1.22 -3.51
N GLY A 91 -1.07 0.83 -4.79
CA GLY A 91 -1.58 1.68 -5.86
C GLY A 91 -0.59 2.76 -6.33
N VAL A 92 0.69 2.63 -5.99
CA VAL A 92 1.74 3.62 -6.29
C VAL A 92 2.50 3.29 -7.57
N LEU A 93 2.78 2.00 -7.82
CA LEU A 93 3.64 1.55 -8.92
C LEU A 93 3.04 0.32 -9.66
N PRO A 94 2.36 0.51 -10.79
CA PRO A 94 1.85 1.75 -11.35
C PRO A 94 0.67 2.31 -10.57
N LEU A 95 0.30 3.56 -10.85
CA LEU A 95 -0.83 4.24 -10.22
C LEU A 95 -2.14 3.48 -10.47
N ASN A 96 -2.76 3.00 -9.40
CA ASN A 96 -4.07 2.34 -9.44
C ASN A 96 -4.82 2.56 -8.12
N LEU A 97 -6.09 2.18 -8.07
CA LEU A 97 -6.84 2.25 -6.81
C LEU A 97 -6.58 1.00 -5.97
N PRO A 98 -6.07 1.14 -4.74
CA PRO A 98 -5.66 0.02 -3.90
C PRO A 98 -6.84 -0.85 -3.40
N PHE A 99 -8.07 -0.31 -3.42
CA PHE A 99 -9.29 -1.02 -3.04
C PHE A 99 -10.55 -0.40 -3.66
N LEU A 100 -11.61 -1.18 -3.70
CA LEU A 100 -12.93 -0.72 -4.13
C LEU A 100 -13.62 0.08 -3.02
N GLN A 101 -14.25 1.18 -3.41
CA GLN A 101 -15.16 1.91 -2.56
C GLN A 101 -16.56 1.30 -2.74
N SER A 102 -17.13 0.75 -1.66
CA SER A 102 -18.54 0.39 -1.64
C SER A 102 -19.33 1.49 -0.92
N ALA A 103 -20.36 2.00 -1.57
CA ALA A 103 -21.21 3.05 -1.01
C ALA A 103 -21.95 2.60 0.27
N GLU A 104 -22.08 1.29 0.48
CA GLU A 104 -22.81 0.69 1.60
C GLU A 104 -21.95 0.59 2.88
N GLU A 105 -20.63 0.55 2.77
CA GLU A 105 -19.73 0.41 3.91
C GLU A 105 -19.19 1.78 4.33
N LYS A 106 -20.02 2.56 4.99
CA LYS A 106 -19.63 3.91 5.42
C LYS A 106 -18.67 3.90 6.60
N ASN A 107 -18.83 3.00 7.56
CA ASN A 107 -18.00 2.93 8.77
C ASN A 107 -17.99 1.52 9.36
N GLY A 108 -16.92 1.17 10.06
CA GLY A 108 -16.84 -0.03 10.87
C GLY A 108 -15.54 -0.82 10.78
N PRO A 109 -15.44 -1.92 11.55
CA PRO A 109 -14.25 -2.78 11.60
C PRO A 109 -13.85 -3.37 10.25
N ALA A 110 -14.82 -3.62 9.35
CA ALA A 110 -14.58 -4.12 8.01
C ALA A 110 -13.68 -3.17 7.19
N LEU A 111 -13.80 -1.86 7.44
CA LEU A 111 -12.97 -0.86 6.78
C LEU A 111 -11.50 -0.94 7.25
N LEU A 112 -11.25 -1.29 8.51
CA LEU A 112 -9.89 -1.51 9.04
C LEU A 112 -9.21 -2.71 8.37
N LEU A 113 -9.98 -3.73 8.00
CA LEU A 113 -9.43 -4.88 7.28
C LEU A 113 -8.85 -4.47 5.92
N ARG A 114 -9.36 -3.40 5.31
CA ARG A 114 -8.82 -2.86 4.04
C ARG A 114 -7.45 -2.19 4.19
N LEU A 115 -7.11 -1.72 5.39
CA LEU A 115 -5.77 -1.20 5.68
C LEU A 115 -4.71 -2.30 5.81
N SER A 116 -5.13 -3.54 5.98
CA SER A 116 -4.21 -4.62 6.23
C SER A 116 -3.34 -5.03 5.02
N PRO A 117 -3.84 -5.06 3.76
CA PRO A 117 -2.98 -5.18 2.59
C PRO A 117 -1.99 -4.03 2.47
N VAL A 118 -2.44 -2.82 2.83
CA VAL A 118 -1.58 -1.62 2.85
C VAL A 118 -0.47 -1.79 3.89
N ALA A 119 -0.79 -2.21 5.10
CA ALA A 119 0.18 -2.42 6.18
C ALA A 119 1.25 -3.46 5.80
N SER A 120 0.84 -4.61 5.24
CA SER A 120 1.78 -5.64 4.81
C SER A 120 2.70 -5.17 3.68
N SER A 121 2.17 -4.38 2.74
CA SER A 121 2.95 -3.83 1.63
C SER A 121 3.94 -2.76 2.11
N LEU A 122 3.55 -1.90 3.05
CA LEU A 122 4.46 -0.94 3.70
C LEU A 122 5.58 -1.65 4.47
N ALA A 123 5.27 -2.77 5.13
CA ALA A 123 6.28 -3.58 5.80
C ALA A 123 7.30 -4.16 4.82
N VAL A 124 6.89 -4.54 3.60
CA VAL A 124 7.79 -4.96 2.53
C VAL A 124 8.65 -3.79 2.06
N ILE A 125 8.03 -2.63 1.74
CA ILE A 125 8.76 -1.42 1.31
C ILE A 125 9.84 -1.01 2.33
N ALA A 126 9.52 -1.08 3.63
CA ALA A 126 10.45 -0.72 4.70
C ALA A 126 11.62 -1.70 4.89
N ARG A 127 11.56 -2.89 4.28
CA ARG A 127 12.59 -3.93 4.29
C ARG A 127 13.42 -3.99 3.01
N LEU A 128 13.13 -3.13 2.03
CA LEU A 128 13.89 -3.09 0.79
C LEU A 128 15.34 -2.71 1.07
N PRO A 129 16.31 -3.31 0.36
CA PRO A 129 17.72 -2.98 0.53
C PRO A 129 18.01 -1.54 0.11
N ALA A 130 18.90 -0.86 0.85
CA ALA A 130 19.25 0.53 0.58
C ALA A 130 19.94 0.72 -0.79
N ASN A 131 20.62 -0.31 -1.27
CA ASN A 131 21.30 -0.34 -2.56
C ASN A 131 20.42 -0.89 -3.71
N LEU A 132 19.10 -0.93 -3.49
CA LEU A 132 18.15 -1.31 -4.52
C LEU A 132 18.38 -0.47 -5.77
N LEU A 133 18.61 -1.10 -6.91
CA LEU A 133 18.85 -0.41 -8.20
C LEU A 133 20.13 0.49 -8.24
N ALA A 134 21.08 0.34 -7.31
CA ALA A 134 22.32 1.11 -7.35
C ALA A 134 23.08 0.97 -8.68
N ASN A 135 23.00 -0.22 -9.30
CA ASN A 135 23.63 -0.51 -10.58
C ASN A 135 22.72 -0.21 -11.79
N GLN A 136 21.54 0.33 -11.56
CA GLN A 136 20.53 0.58 -12.60
C GLN A 136 19.90 1.97 -12.44
N PRO A 137 20.66 3.06 -12.66
CA PRO A 137 20.22 4.43 -12.38
C PRO A 137 19.00 4.85 -13.21
N VAL A 138 18.84 4.32 -14.42
CA VAL A 138 17.67 4.60 -15.27
C VAL A 138 16.37 4.09 -14.63
N TRP A 139 16.37 2.87 -14.15
CA TRP A 139 15.22 2.28 -13.46
C TRP A 139 14.92 2.98 -12.15
N LEU A 140 15.95 3.34 -11.39
CA LEU A 140 15.79 4.10 -10.14
C LEU A 140 15.11 5.44 -10.42
N THR A 141 15.58 6.18 -11.44
CA THR A 141 14.98 7.45 -11.84
C THR A 141 13.55 7.28 -12.31
N LEU A 142 13.27 6.26 -13.13
CA LEU A 142 11.91 5.95 -13.59
C LEU A 142 10.96 5.70 -12.41
N PHE A 143 11.34 4.87 -11.44
CA PHE A 143 10.50 4.59 -10.28
C PHE A 143 10.31 5.82 -9.39
N LYS A 144 11.32 6.67 -9.22
CA LYS A 144 11.18 7.95 -8.51
C LYS A 144 10.19 8.87 -9.22
N VAL A 145 10.27 9.00 -10.54
CA VAL A 145 9.33 9.81 -11.33
C VAL A 145 7.92 9.26 -11.21
N LEU A 146 7.71 7.96 -11.40
CA LEU A 146 6.39 7.34 -11.28
C LEU A 146 5.80 7.53 -9.87
N THR A 147 6.61 7.35 -8.83
CA THR A 147 6.20 7.57 -7.44
C THR A 147 5.83 9.02 -7.17
N THR A 148 6.59 9.98 -7.73
CA THR A 148 6.28 11.41 -7.60
C THR A 148 4.97 11.77 -8.31
N VAL A 149 4.76 11.25 -9.52
CA VAL A 149 3.51 11.43 -10.26
C VAL A 149 2.33 10.87 -9.48
N ALA A 150 2.49 9.67 -8.90
CA ALA A 150 1.45 9.05 -8.07
C ALA A 150 1.13 9.91 -6.84
N ALA A 151 2.14 10.47 -6.16
CA ALA A 151 1.96 11.35 -5.01
C ALA A 151 1.18 12.62 -5.39
N LEU A 152 1.60 13.30 -6.45
CA LEU A 152 0.97 14.55 -6.91
C LEU A 152 -0.47 14.32 -7.39
N TYR A 153 -0.70 13.26 -8.17
CA TYR A 153 -2.03 12.90 -8.63
C TYR A 153 -2.95 12.58 -7.44
N ALA A 154 -2.48 11.75 -6.52
CA ALA A 154 -3.27 11.36 -5.36
C ALA A 154 -3.56 12.56 -4.44
N ALA A 155 -2.60 13.44 -4.20
CA ALA A 155 -2.81 14.67 -3.44
C ALA A 155 -3.84 15.59 -4.12
N GLY A 156 -3.75 15.78 -5.44
CA GLY A 156 -4.72 16.54 -6.22
C GLY A 156 -6.13 15.97 -6.13
N MET A 157 -6.28 14.66 -6.32
CA MET A 157 -7.57 13.96 -6.22
C MET A 157 -8.14 13.99 -4.82
N TRP A 158 -7.30 13.93 -3.77
CA TRP A 158 -7.73 14.06 -2.40
C TRP A 158 -8.27 15.46 -2.09
N LEU A 159 -7.61 16.51 -2.58
CA LEU A 159 -8.03 17.90 -2.40
C LEU A 159 -9.32 18.24 -3.17
N THR A 160 -9.49 17.69 -4.37
CA THR A 160 -10.65 17.96 -5.23
C THR A 160 -11.85 17.04 -4.98
N GLY A 161 -11.68 16.04 -4.12
CA GLY A 161 -12.72 15.06 -3.82
C GLY A 161 -13.97 15.67 -3.21
N LYS A 162 -15.13 15.36 -3.80
CA LYS A 162 -16.44 15.88 -3.36
C LYS A 162 -16.90 15.28 -2.02
N SER A 163 -16.50 14.07 -1.74
CA SER A 163 -16.81 13.39 -0.49
C SER A 163 -15.54 12.84 0.16
N GLN A 164 -15.55 12.78 1.48
CA GLN A 164 -14.42 12.24 2.26
C GLN A 164 -14.21 10.75 1.98
N HIS A 165 -15.30 10.02 1.68
CA HIS A 165 -15.25 8.60 1.31
C HIS A 165 -14.52 8.37 -0.02
N ASP A 166 -14.82 9.18 -1.02
CA ASP A 166 -14.22 9.05 -2.35
C ASP A 166 -12.75 9.44 -2.35
N SER A 167 -12.33 10.27 -1.40
CA SER A 167 -10.96 10.77 -1.26
C SER A 167 -10.03 9.83 -0.49
N ARG A 168 -10.55 8.93 0.35
CA ARG A 168 -9.74 8.03 1.22
C ARG A 168 -8.67 7.22 0.49
N PRO A 169 -8.93 6.59 -0.67
CA PRO A 169 -7.90 5.83 -1.37
C PRO A 169 -6.73 6.70 -1.80
N TYR A 170 -7.01 7.92 -2.22
CA TYR A 170 -5.97 8.86 -2.67
C TYR A 170 -5.08 9.33 -1.51
N TRP A 171 -5.64 9.48 -0.32
CA TRP A 171 -4.84 9.71 0.89
C TRP A 171 -3.84 8.60 1.13
N ILE A 172 -4.28 7.35 1.02
CA ILE A 172 -3.41 6.18 1.18
C ILE A 172 -2.31 6.19 0.13
N ILE A 173 -2.64 6.40 -1.15
CA ILE A 173 -1.66 6.44 -2.24
C ILE A 173 -0.64 7.57 -1.99
N ALA A 174 -1.07 8.76 -1.59
CA ALA A 174 -0.17 9.88 -1.35
C ALA A 174 0.87 9.56 -0.26
N LEU A 175 0.43 9.08 0.91
CA LEU A 175 1.35 8.74 2.01
C LEU A 175 2.20 7.50 1.68
N ALA A 176 1.64 6.50 0.99
CA ALA A 176 2.38 5.34 0.54
C ALA A 176 3.48 5.71 -0.47
N ALA A 177 3.21 6.70 -1.33
CA ALA A 177 4.20 7.22 -2.26
C ALA A 177 5.37 7.89 -1.53
N PHE A 178 5.13 8.65 -0.44
CA PHE A 178 6.21 9.18 0.39
C PHE A 178 7.04 8.06 1.03
N ALA A 179 6.40 7.04 1.60
CA ALA A 179 7.10 5.89 2.16
C ALA A 179 7.95 5.17 1.11
N THR A 180 7.41 4.98 -0.11
CA THR A 180 8.12 4.35 -1.23
C THR A 180 9.29 5.21 -1.71
N MET A 181 9.10 6.53 -1.81
CA MET A 181 10.17 7.46 -2.20
C MET A 181 11.33 7.42 -1.21
N CYS A 182 11.03 7.39 0.10
CA CYS A 182 12.06 7.25 1.14
C CYS A 182 12.83 5.93 1.00
N ALA A 183 12.14 4.82 0.70
CA ALA A 183 12.79 3.53 0.46
C ALA A 183 13.68 3.56 -0.79
N LEU A 184 13.23 4.16 -1.90
CA LEU A 184 14.00 4.34 -3.12
C LEU A 184 15.25 5.22 -2.94
N ASN A 185 15.27 6.07 -1.93
CA ASN A 185 16.42 6.86 -1.52
C ASN A 185 17.31 6.15 -0.45
N GLY A 186 17.01 4.90 -0.12
CA GLY A 186 17.75 4.14 0.89
C GLY A 186 17.47 4.57 2.34
N ALA A 187 16.49 5.46 2.56
CA ALA A 187 16.14 5.99 3.88
C ALA A 187 15.07 5.10 4.57
N ALA A 188 15.44 3.88 4.94
CA ALA A 188 14.55 2.91 5.57
C ALA A 188 13.87 3.43 6.85
N PRO A 189 14.53 4.18 7.77
CA PRO A 189 13.85 4.76 8.93
C PRO A 189 12.74 5.74 8.55
N ALA A 190 12.98 6.61 7.55
CA ALA A 190 11.98 7.55 7.06
C ALA A 190 10.81 6.83 6.37
N SER A 191 11.09 5.78 5.60
CA SER A 191 10.04 4.94 5.00
C SER A 191 9.14 4.31 6.06
N ARG A 192 9.73 3.80 7.16
CA ARG A 192 8.96 3.26 8.30
C ARG A 192 8.13 4.35 8.99
N ALA A 193 8.69 5.54 9.20
CA ALA A 193 7.97 6.67 9.81
C ALA A 193 6.74 7.06 8.97
N TRP A 194 6.89 7.21 7.66
CA TRP A 194 5.77 7.49 6.76
C TRP A 194 4.74 6.35 6.73
N GLY A 195 5.20 5.10 6.74
CA GLY A 195 4.32 3.92 6.82
C GLY A 195 3.50 3.90 8.12
N THR A 196 4.11 4.17 9.28
CA THR A 196 3.40 4.24 10.57
C THR A 196 2.44 5.43 10.61
N ALA A 197 2.84 6.59 10.09
CA ALA A 197 1.98 7.77 9.97
C ALA A 197 0.73 7.47 9.12
N LEU A 198 0.90 6.78 7.99
CA LEU A 198 -0.22 6.34 7.15
C LEU A 198 -1.17 5.41 7.92
N LEU A 199 -0.64 4.40 8.61
CA LEU A 199 -1.47 3.45 9.34
C LEU A 199 -2.22 4.09 10.49
N LEU A 200 -1.59 4.99 11.25
CA LEU A 200 -2.24 5.70 12.36
C LEU A 200 -3.30 6.68 11.84
N SER A 201 -2.94 7.56 10.90
CA SER A 201 -3.88 8.55 10.34
C SER A 201 -4.99 7.87 9.53
N GLY A 202 -4.65 6.81 8.75
CA GLY A 202 -5.62 6.02 8.01
C GLY A 202 -6.61 5.33 8.94
N SER A 203 -6.15 4.69 10.01
CA SER A 203 -7.04 4.06 10.99
C SER A 203 -8.02 5.06 11.59
N MET A 204 -7.56 6.27 11.92
CA MET A 204 -8.45 7.33 12.40
C MET A 204 -9.46 7.78 11.34
N LEU A 205 -9.02 8.00 10.09
CA LEU A 205 -9.91 8.38 9.00
C LEU A 205 -10.98 7.32 8.68
N PHE A 206 -10.66 6.05 8.91
CA PHE A 206 -11.59 4.95 8.64
C PHE A 206 -12.52 4.65 9.81
N LEU A 207 -12.08 4.87 11.06
CA LEU A 207 -12.92 4.66 12.24
C LEU A 207 -13.88 5.80 12.50
N PHE A 208 -13.41 7.02 12.28
CA PHE A 208 -14.20 8.21 12.58
C PHE A 208 -14.72 8.83 11.29
N ASP A 209 -16.05 8.76 11.10
CA ASP A 209 -16.77 9.63 10.17
C ASP A 209 -17.49 10.66 11.03
N PRO A 210 -16.80 11.77 11.42
CA PRO A 210 -17.39 12.68 12.36
C PRO A 210 -18.53 13.45 11.69
N PRO A 211 -19.77 13.30 12.16
CA PRO A 211 -20.87 14.15 11.74
C PRO A 211 -20.67 15.60 12.20
N ILE A 212 -19.71 15.83 13.07
CA ILE A 212 -19.50 17.12 13.75
C ILE A 212 -18.27 17.81 13.16
N ARG A 213 -18.45 19.01 12.62
CA ARG A 213 -17.39 19.88 12.08
C ARG A 213 -16.16 20.07 13.01
N ARG A 214 -16.33 19.96 14.32
CA ARG A 214 -15.27 20.15 15.33
C ARG A 214 -14.22 19.05 15.35
N ILE A 215 -14.57 17.80 14.98
CA ILE A 215 -13.64 16.67 15.00
C ILE A 215 -12.80 16.60 13.70
N ARG A 216 -13.16 17.37 12.67
CA ARG A 216 -12.33 17.53 11.46
C ARG A 216 -10.95 18.15 11.73
N PHE A 217 -10.76 18.70 12.92
CA PHE A 217 -9.47 19.27 13.35
C PHE A 217 -8.43 18.19 13.71
N LEU A 218 -8.86 17.00 14.15
CA LEU A 218 -7.96 15.90 14.53
C LEU A 218 -7.07 15.39 13.36
N PRO A 219 -7.60 15.13 12.14
CA PRO A 219 -6.75 14.79 11.01
C PRO A 219 -5.82 15.95 10.60
N ILE A 220 -6.23 17.21 10.77
CA ILE A 220 -5.36 18.36 10.51
C ILE A 220 -4.19 18.39 11.51
N LEU A 221 -4.43 18.14 12.79
CA LEU A 221 -3.37 18.01 13.80
C LEU A 221 -2.42 16.83 13.49
N GLY A 222 -2.98 15.70 13.01
CA GLY A 222 -2.16 14.58 12.54
C GLY A 222 -1.27 14.96 11.36
N ILE A 223 -1.79 15.72 10.40
CA ILE A 223 -1.03 16.23 9.25
C ILE A 223 0.06 17.21 9.71
N LEU A 224 -0.26 18.13 10.62
CA LEU A 224 0.70 19.08 11.16
C LEU A 224 1.82 18.38 11.94
N GLY A 225 1.49 17.33 12.71
CA GLY A 225 2.47 16.48 13.38
C GLY A 225 3.38 15.73 12.40
N ILE A 226 2.88 15.32 11.24
CA ILE A 226 3.65 14.66 10.17
C ILE A 226 4.61 15.67 9.49
N ILE A 227 4.21 16.93 9.34
CA ILE A 227 5.03 17.98 8.74
C ILE A 227 6.19 18.41 9.68
N GLY A 228 6.20 17.93 10.92
CA GLY A 228 7.28 18.21 11.86
C GLY A 228 7.25 19.66 12.38
N LEU A 229 6.10 20.29 12.36
CA LEU A 229 5.92 21.55 13.09
C LEU A 229 5.98 21.27 14.59
N PRO A 230 6.90 21.94 15.34
CA PRO A 230 7.05 21.75 16.78
C PRO A 230 5.79 22.12 17.55
#